data_bd2fcc4e093a93e3ba7ca675201d797e
#
_entry.id   bd2fcc4e093a93e3ba7ca675201d797e
#
_cell.length_a   1.000
_cell.length_b   1.000
_cell.length_c   1.000
_cell.angle_alpha   90.00
_cell.angle_beta   90.00
_cell.angle_gamma   90.00
#
_symmetry.space_group_name_H-M   'P 1'
#
loop_
_entity.id
_entity.type
_entity.pdbx_description
1 polymer ?
#
loop_
_entity_poly.entity_id
_entity_poly.type
_entity_poly.pdbx_seq_one_letter_code
_entity_poly.pdbx_strand_id
1 'polypeptide(L)'
;MNILITVGIFPPDIGGPASFVPKITDYLMKNGHNVQIICLSEKENIHLDDKLNVIRINRSSNLPYRWLKTIYLIVTNGIKCDLIFVNGLGVESSIANLLIRKRTIRKIVGDPVWERVYNQKRTIESFDEFQSNKHNFKIEVQKLIRNWSINLADTIITPSEHLKKFISELGKNNKVIKINNGVEIIEIRKENLNK
;
A
#
# COMPACT_ATOMS: atom_id res chain seq x y z
N MET A 1 20.33 -2.73 3.81
CA MET A 1 19.66 -1.92 2.77
C MET A 1 18.85 -0.81 3.41
N ASN A 2 18.71 0.33 2.75
CA ASN A 2 17.80 1.40 3.15
C ASN A 2 16.47 1.20 2.39
N ILE A 3 15.38 1.01 3.12
CA ILE A 3 14.07 0.69 2.55
C ILE A 3 13.09 1.81 2.92
N LEU A 4 12.41 2.36 1.92
CA LEU A 4 11.30 3.27 2.12
C LEU A 4 9.97 2.51 1.97
N ILE A 5 9.12 2.56 2.98
CA ILE A 5 7.78 1.99 2.94
C ILE A 5 6.76 3.12 2.80
N THR A 6 5.88 3.02 1.80
CA THR A 6 4.74 3.94 1.65
C THR A 6 3.45 3.21 1.96
N VAL A 7 2.59 3.81 2.79
CA VAL A 7 1.35 3.19 3.26
C VAL A 7 0.24 4.22 3.46
N GLY A 8 -1.01 3.84 3.13
CA GLY A 8 -2.16 4.73 3.26
C GLY A 8 -2.65 4.90 4.69
N ILE A 9 -2.51 3.85 5.53
CA ILE A 9 -2.91 3.82 6.94
C ILE A 9 -1.82 3.14 7.77
N PHE A 10 -1.55 3.71 8.96
CA PHE A 10 -0.54 3.20 9.90
C PHE A 10 -1.06 3.40 11.33
N PRO A 11 -0.65 2.63 12.33
CA PRO A 11 -1.12 2.85 13.70
C PRO A 11 -1.09 4.31 14.13
N PRO A 12 -2.14 4.81 14.84
CA PRO A 12 -3.24 4.08 15.49
C PRO A 12 -4.42 3.71 14.59
N ASP A 13 -4.37 3.95 13.28
CA ASP A 13 -5.43 3.50 12.36
C ASP A 13 -5.59 1.98 12.43
N ILE A 14 -6.81 1.50 12.18
CA ILE A 14 -7.15 0.07 12.18
C ILE A 14 -7.31 -0.40 10.72
N GLY A 15 -6.67 -1.52 10.39
CA GLY A 15 -6.80 -2.14 9.07
C GLY A 15 -5.61 -3.01 8.68
N GLY A 16 -5.74 -3.74 7.59
CA GLY A 16 -4.72 -4.68 7.11
C GLY A 16 -3.32 -4.07 6.97
N PRO A 17 -3.15 -2.94 6.25
CA PRO A 17 -1.86 -2.26 6.17
C PRO A 17 -1.30 -1.81 7.52
N ALA A 18 -2.16 -1.27 8.41
CA ALA A 18 -1.76 -0.82 9.75
C ALA A 18 -1.30 -1.96 10.66
N SER A 19 -1.79 -3.19 10.45
CA SER A 19 -1.33 -4.39 11.15
C SER A 19 -0.10 -5.02 10.52
N PHE A 20 0.01 -4.98 9.20
CA PHE A 20 1.08 -5.63 8.45
C PHE A 20 2.39 -4.84 8.46
N VAL A 21 2.33 -3.50 8.22
CA VAL A 21 3.54 -2.69 8.04
C VAL A 21 4.42 -2.65 9.28
N PRO A 22 3.92 -2.49 10.53
CA PRO A 22 4.78 -2.56 11.70
C PRO A 22 5.52 -3.90 11.83
N LYS A 23 4.83 -5.03 11.56
CA LYS A 23 5.42 -6.37 11.66
C LYS A 23 6.52 -6.60 10.64
N ILE A 24 6.29 -6.22 9.38
CA ILE A 24 7.34 -6.35 8.35
C ILE A 24 8.50 -5.40 8.61
N THR A 25 8.24 -4.21 9.15
CA THR A 25 9.28 -3.25 9.53
C THR A 25 10.16 -3.81 10.64
N ASP A 26 9.57 -4.33 11.71
CA ASP A 26 10.32 -4.97 12.81
C ASP A 26 11.17 -6.14 12.29
N TYR A 27 10.61 -6.99 11.44
CA TYR A 27 11.34 -8.09 10.81
C TYR A 27 12.54 -7.60 9.98
N LEU A 28 12.34 -6.59 9.14
CA LEU A 28 13.40 -6.03 8.30
C LEU A 28 14.50 -5.38 9.15
N MET A 29 14.15 -4.65 10.20
CA MET A 29 15.12 -4.03 11.12
C MET A 29 15.93 -5.07 11.88
N LYS A 30 15.30 -6.16 12.35
CA LYS A 30 15.99 -7.30 12.98
C LYS A 30 16.96 -8.00 12.03
N ASN A 31 16.74 -7.91 10.73
CA ASN A 31 17.64 -8.44 9.70
C ASN A 31 18.65 -7.40 9.17
N GLY A 32 18.87 -6.31 9.89
CA GLY A 32 19.93 -5.33 9.60
C GLY A 32 19.58 -4.35 8.49
N HIS A 33 18.30 -4.12 8.19
CA HIS A 33 17.86 -3.11 7.25
C HIS A 33 17.42 -1.83 7.95
N ASN A 34 17.72 -0.68 7.35
CA ASN A 34 17.16 0.60 7.78
C ASN A 34 15.81 0.80 7.08
N VAL A 35 14.76 1.06 7.86
CA VAL A 35 13.42 1.25 7.33
C VAL A 35 12.89 2.62 7.71
N GLN A 36 12.39 3.34 6.70
CA GLN A 36 11.65 4.57 6.87
C GLN A 36 10.24 4.39 6.33
N ILE A 37 9.25 4.95 7.02
CA ILE A 37 7.84 4.81 6.66
C ILE A 37 7.26 6.19 6.36
N ILE A 38 6.51 6.32 5.24
CA ILE A 38 5.67 7.47 4.93
C ILE A 38 4.23 7.02 4.93
N CYS A 39 3.38 7.65 5.75
CA CYS A 39 1.97 7.31 5.87
C CYS A 39 1.05 8.53 5.93
N LEU A 40 -0.24 8.31 5.64
CA LEU A 40 -1.27 9.29 5.96
C LEU A 40 -1.77 9.06 7.38
N SER A 41 -2.05 10.14 8.11
CA SER A 41 -2.59 10.09 9.47
C SER A 41 -3.49 11.30 9.70
N GLU A 42 -4.47 11.20 10.59
CA GLU A 42 -5.25 12.37 11.01
C GLU A 42 -4.46 13.28 11.95
N LYS A 43 -3.46 12.73 12.63
CA LYS A 43 -2.58 13.47 13.54
C LYS A 43 -1.14 13.37 13.05
N GLU A 44 -0.47 14.49 12.79
CA GLU A 44 0.91 14.53 12.31
C GLU A 44 1.93 14.16 13.40
N ASN A 45 1.64 14.48 14.67
CA ASN A 45 2.59 14.39 15.79
C ASN A 45 2.22 13.27 16.78
N ILE A 46 2.06 12.05 16.30
CA ILE A 46 1.87 10.91 17.20
C ILE A 46 3.22 10.21 17.38
N HIS A 47 3.83 10.37 18.54
CA HIS A 47 4.96 9.56 19.00
C HIS A 47 4.44 8.24 19.59
N LEU A 48 4.04 7.30 18.71
CA LEU A 48 3.53 6.00 19.14
C LEU A 48 4.63 4.96 19.30
N ASP A 49 5.78 5.21 18.72
CA ASP A 49 6.90 4.28 18.78
C ASP A 49 8.20 5.02 18.42
N ASP A 50 9.02 5.33 19.43
CA ASP A 50 10.31 6.00 19.24
C ASP A 50 11.33 5.14 18.45
N LYS A 51 11.00 3.85 18.21
CA LYS A 51 11.84 2.91 17.48
C LYS A 51 11.67 2.95 15.97
N LEU A 52 10.53 3.47 15.48
CA LEU A 52 10.20 3.46 14.05
C LEU A 52 10.35 4.85 13.43
N ASN A 53 11.11 4.95 12.36
CA ASN A 53 11.25 6.21 11.61
C ASN A 53 10.02 6.43 10.72
N VAL A 54 9.01 7.15 11.24
CA VAL A 54 7.71 7.36 10.59
C VAL A 54 7.47 8.83 10.28
N ILE A 55 7.28 9.14 9.00
CA ILE A 55 6.83 10.46 8.53
C ILE A 55 5.32 10.40 8.29
N ARG A 56 4.58 11.24 9.01
CA ARG A 56 3.12 11.32 8.92
C ARG A 56 2.69 12.53 8.13
N ILE A 57 1.74 12.34 7.22
CA ILE A 57 1.14 13.39 6.40
C ILE A 57 -0.32 13.52 6.80
N ASN A 58 -0.77 14.72 7.08
CA ASN A 58 -2.15 14.95 7.47
C ASN A 58 -3.13 14.52 6.36
N ARG A 59 -3.97 13.54 6.67
CA ARG A 59 -4.98 13.00 5.76
C ARG A 59 -6.07 14.02 5.43
N SER A 60 -6.40 14.91 6.37
CA SER A 60 -7.45 15.92 6.23
C SER A 60 -7.01 17.15 5.44
N SER A 61 -5.73 17.27 5.08
CA SER A 61 -5.24 18.34 4.20
C SER A 61 -5.94 18.29 2.84
N ASN A 62 -6.07 19.44 2.19
CA ASN A 62 -6.66 19.49 0.86
C ASN A 62 -5.91 18.55 -0.12
N LEU A 63 -6.64 17.98 -1.06
CA LEU A 63 -6.15 16.91 -1.91
C LEU A 63 -4.88 17.29 -2.72
N PRO A 64 -4.83 18.44 -3.43
CA PRO A 64 -3.64 18.83 -4.19
C PRO A 64 -2.39 19.00 -3.31
N TYR A 65 -2.51 19.70 -2.18
CA TYR A 65 -1.41 19.89 -1.25
C TYR A 65 -0.91 18.56 -0.68
N ARG A 66 -1.82 17.69 -0.25
CA ARG A 66 -1.47 16.37 0.26
C ARG A 66 -0.73 15.53 -0.78
N TRP A 67 -1.19 15.53 -2.02
CA TRP A 67 -0.53 14.84 -3.12
C TRP A 67 0.88 15.36 -3.36
N LEU A 68 1.04 16.66 -3.50
CA LEU A 68 2.35 17.29 -3.72
C LEU A 68 3.29 17.03 -2.53
N LYS A 69 2.81 17.19 -1.29
CA LYS A 69 3.60 16.89 -0.08
C LYS A 69 4.02 15.43 -0.04
N THR A 70 3.12 14.50 -0.38
CA THR A 70 3.42 13.06 -0.40
C THR A 70 4.48 12.74 -1.44
N ILE A 71 4.33 13.21 -2.67
CA ILE A 71 5.31 13.00 -3.74
C ILE A 71 6.66 13.60 -3.36
N TYR A 72 6.69 14.84 -2.86
CA TYR A 72 7.91 15.52 -2.40
C TYR A 72 8.64 14.69 -1.32
N LEU A 73 7.93 14.21 -0.30
CA LEU A 73 8.51 13.40 0.77
C LEU A 73 9.02 12.06 0.27
N ILE A 74 8.31 11.41 -0.66
CA ILE A 74 8.77 10.16 -1.28
C ILE A 74 10.04 10.41 -2.11
N VAL A 75 10.12 11.50 -2.87
CA VAL A 75 11.32 11.85 -3.65
C VAL A 75 12.51 12.11 -2.74
N THR A 76 12.36 13.01 -1.76
CA THR A 76 13.48 13.45 -0.90
C THR A 76 14.04 12.33 -0.03
N ASN A 77 13.19 11.43 0.45
CA ASN A 77 13.62 10.28 1.25
C ASN A 77 14.00 9.08 0.38
N GLY A 78 13.30 8.88 -0.73
CA GLY A 78 13.54 7.78 -1.66
C GLY A 78 14.88 7.85 -2.40
N ILE A 79 15.42 9.04 -2.64
CA ILE A 79 16.77 9.19 -3.23
C ILE A 79 17.82 8.44 -2.42
N LYS A 80 17.69 8.40 -1.10
CA LYS A 80 18.62 7.75 -0.16
C LYS A 80 18.36 6.26 0.05
N CYS A 81 17.29 5.73 -0.54
CA CYS A 81 16.89 4.34 -0.38
C CYS A 81 17.41 3.45 -1.51
N ASP A 82 17.54 2.16 -1.23
CA ASP A 82 17.85 1.12 -2.19
C ASP A 82 16.58 0.54 -2.82
N LEU A 83 15.47 0.57 -2.06
CA LEU A 83 14.20 -0.05 -2.40
C LEU A 83 13.02 0.78 -1.87
N ILE A 84 11.94 0.87 -2.66
CA ILE A 84 10.65 1.39 -2.22
C ILE A 84 9.66 0.24 -2.13
N PHE A 85 9.13 -0.01 -0.93
CA PHE A 85 8.06 -0.97 -0.70
C PHE A 85 6.71 -0.23 -0.62
N VAL A 86 5.87 -0.41 -1.63
CA VAL A 86 4.59 0.30 -1.79
C VAL A 86 3.45 -0.57 -1.28
N ASN A 87 2.96 -0.29 -0.08
CA ASN A 87 1.78 -0.94 0.52
C ASN A 87 0.58 0.02 0.63
N GLY A 88 0.59 1.07 -0.13
CA GLY A 88 -0.38 2.16 -0.23
C GLY A 88 0.25 3.35 -0.91
N LEU A 89 -0.51 4.41 -1.20
CA LEU A 89 -0.03 5.61 -1.90
C LEU A 89 0.60 5.27 -3.27
N GLY A 90 -0.03 4.31 -3.98
CA GLY A 90 0.56 3.71 -5.17
C GLY A 90 0.78 4.69 -6.32
N VAL A 91 -0.15 5.62 -6.54
CA VAL A 91 -0.05 6.63 -7.61
C VAL A 91 1.04 7.64 -7.27
N GLU A 92 1.04 8.15 -6.04
CA GLU A 92 2.04 9.10 -5.53
C GLU A 92 3.46 8.49 -5.58
N SER A 93 3.59 7.24 -5.16
CA SER A 93 4.85 6.50 -5.22
C SER A 93 5.32 6.29 -6.66
N SER A 94 4.41 5.99 -7.57
CA SER A 94 4.74 5.84 -8.98
C SER A 94 5.23 7.13 -9.61
N ILE A 95 4.55 8.27 -9.35
CA ILE A 95 4.97 9.59 -9.83
C ILE A 95 6.35 9.96 -9.26
N ALA A 96 6.53 9.79 -7.95
CA ALA A 96 7.83 10.07 -7.31
C ALA A 96 8.94 9.21 -7.90
N ASN A 97 8.67 7.93 -8.17
CA ASN A 97 9.68 7.01 -8.68
C ASN A 97 10.07 7.25 -10.14
N LEU A 98 9.25 7.92 -10.93
CA LEU A 98 9.69 8.40 -12.26
C LEU A 98 10.89 9.35 -12.19
N LEU A 99 11.00 10.11 -11.08
CA LEU A 99 12.09 11.06 -10.85
C LEU A 99 13.34 10.38 -10.28
N ILE A 100 13.16 9.44 -9.34
CA ILE A 100 14.28 8.87 -8.57
C ILE A 100 14.73 7.47 -9.06
N ARG A 101 13.89 6.78 -9.84
CA ARG A 101 14.20 5.49 -10.51
C ARG A 101 14.76 4.42 -9.59
N LYS A 102 14.11 4.23 -8.43
CA LYS A 102 14.46 3.17 -7.47
C LYS A 102 13.72 1.88 -7.78
N ARG A 103 14.27 0.75 -7.36
CA ARG A 103 13.54 -0.53 -7.39
C ARG A 103 12.27 -0.43 -6.53
N THR A 104 11.18 -0.97 -7.05
CA THR A 104 9.88 -0.95 -6.39
C THR A 104 9.31 -2.35 -6.22
N ILE A 105 8.84 -2.63 -5.02
CA ILE A 105 7.98 -3.78 -4.73
C ILE A 105 6.64 -3.24 -4.28
N ARG A 106 5.56 -3.59 -4.98
CA ARG A 106 4.21 -3.14 -4.65
C ARG A 106 3.35 -4.28 -4.16
N LYS A 107 2.79 -4.14 -2.96
CA LYS A 107 1.81 -5.07 -2.43
C LYS A 107 0.40 -4.59 -2.78
N ILE A 108 -0.37 -5.43 -3.47
CA ILE A 108 -1.75 -5.16 -3.88
C ILE A 108 -2.63 -6.26 -3.30
N VAL A 109 -3.58 -5.87 -2.45
CA VAL A 109 -4.50 -6.78 -1.76
C VAL A 109 -5.95 -6.64 -2.23
N GLY A 110 -6.25 -5.62 -3.04
CA GLY A 110 -7.56 -5.32 -3.60
C GLY A 110 -7.46 -4.22 -4.67
N ASP A 111 -8.58 -3.81 -5.22
CA ASP A 111 -8.66 -2.71 -6.18
C ASP A 111 -9.19 -1.43 -5.50
N PRO A 112 -8.38 -0.40 -5.33
CA PRO A 112 -8.80 0.83 -4.64
C PRO A 112 -9.90 1.60 -5.38
N VAL A 113 -10.09 1.37 -6.70
CA VAL A 113 -11.17 2.01 -7.46
C VAL A 113 -12.48 1.33 -7.16
N TRP A 114 -12.54 -0.01 -7.28
CA TRP A 114 -13.72 -0.79 -6.96
C TRP A 114 -14.13 -0.63 -5.49
N GLU A 115 -13.19 -0.80 -4.55
CA GLU A 115 -13.43 -0.68 -3.11
C GLU A 115 -14.04 0.69 -2.75
N ARG A 116 -13.56 1.77 -3.37
CA ARG A 116 -14.09 3.12 -3.14
C ARG A 116 -15.53 3.25 -3.62
N VAL A 117 -15.83 2.77 -4.82
CA VAL A 117 -17.16 2.87 -5.41
C VAL A 117 -18.14 1.99 -4.65
N TYR A 118 -17.72 0.78 -4.29
CA TYR A 118 -18.48 -0.17 -3.48
C TYR A 118 -18.79 0.37 -2.08
N ASN A 119 -17.80 0.87 -1.37
CA ASN A 119 -17.96 1.43 -0.03
C ASN A 119 -18.84 2.69 -0.01
N GLN A 120 -18.89 3.43 -1.11
CA GLN A 120 -19.80 4.55 -1.29
C GLN A 120 -21.22 4.13 -1.69
N LYS A 121 -21.50 2.83 -1.74
CA LYS A 121 -22.80 2.25 -2.18
C LYS A 121 -23.23 2.73 -3.57
N ARG A 122 -22.27 2.98 -4.46
CA ARG A 122 -22.51 3.43 -5.84
C ARG A 122 -22.52 2.30 -6.85
N THR A 123 -22.16 1.10 -6.41
CA THR A 123 -22.28 -0.13 -7.19
C THR A 123 -22.57 -1.29 -6.28
N ILE A 124 -23.28 -2.29 -6.81
CA ILE A 124 -23.49 -3.62 -6.22
C ILE A 124 -22.74 -4.68 -7.00
N GLU A 125 -22.01 -4.27 -8.05
CA GLU A 125 -21.27 -5.19 -8.91
C GLU A 125 -20.18 -5.92 -8.14
N SER A 126 -20.03 -7.19 -8.44
CA SER A 126 -18.87 -7.96 -8.02
C SER A 126 -17.58 -7.35 -8.58
N PHE A 127 -16.44 -7.78 -8.05
CA PHE A 127 -15.16 -7.32 -8.55
C PHE A 127 -15.00 -7.54 -10.07
N ASP A 128 -15.31 -8.73 -10.56
CA ASP A 128 -15.12 -9.10 -11.97
C ASP A 128 -16.08 -8.34 -12.91
N GLU A 129 -17.34 -8.20 -12.51
CA GLU A 129 -18.31 -7.38 -13.26
C GLU A 129 -17.86 -5.93 -13.37
N PHE A 130 -17.38 -5.35 -12.25
CA PHE A 130 -16.87 -3.98 -12.24
C PHE A 130 -15.65 -3.79 -13.16
N GLN A 131 -14.78 -4.79 -13.28
CA GLN A 131 -13.64 -4.70 -14.20
C GLN A 131 -14.06 -4.82 -15.66
N SER A 132 -15.07 -5.63 -15.95
CA SER A 132 -15.54 -5.88 -17.32
C SER A 132 -16.46 -4.79 -17.85
N ASN A 133 -17.22 -4.13 -16.98
CA ASN A 133 -18.19 -3.12 -17.35
C ASN A 133 -17.56 -1.73 -17.53
N LYS A 134 -18.15 -0.96 -18.46
CA LYS A 134 -17.84 0.46 -18.62
C LYS A 134 -18.63 1.29 -17.61
N HIS A 135 -17.97 2.27 -17.03
CA HIS A 135 -18.55 3.17 -16.05
C HIS A 135 -18.51 4.62 -16.55
N ASN A 136 -18.91 5.55 -15.69
CA ASN A 136 -18.80 6.96 -16.02
C ASN A 136 -17.32 7.38 -16.21
N PHE A 137 -17.13 8.49 -16.93
CA PHE A 137 -15.81 9.02 -17.29
C PHE A 137 -14.83 9.11 -16.09
N LYS A 138 -15.33 9.54 -14.92
CA LYS A 138 -14.50 9.68 -13.70
C LYS A 138 -13.94 8.34 -13.24
N ILE A 139 -14.75 7.28 -13.23
CA ILE A 139 -14.33 5.94 -12.82
C ILE A 139 -13.33 5.38 -13.84
N GLU A 140 -13.60 5.54 -15.14
CA GLU A 140 -12.69 5.06 -16.19
C GLU A 140 -11.32 5.75 -16.10
N VAL A 141 -11.28 7.05 -15.88
CA VAL A 141 -10.00 7.77 -15.63
C VAL A 141 -9.29 7.21 -14.39
N GLN A 142 -10.01 6.91 -13.32
CA GLN A 142 -9.41 6.31 -12.12
C GLN A 142 -8.85 4.90 -12.40
N LYS A 143 -9.56 4.07 -13.18
CA LYS A 143 -9.06 2.77 -13.65
C LYS A 143 -7.78 2.92 -14.48
N LEU A 144 -7.75 3.89 -15.40
CA LEU A 144 -6.55 4.16 -16.21
C LEU A 144 -5.36 4.59 -15.38
N ILE A 145 -5.54 5.52 -14.44
CA ILE A 145 -4.47 5.97 -13.52
C ILE A 145 -3.97 4.81 -12.66
N ARG A 146 -4.88 3.98 -12.12
CA ARG A 146 -4.54 2.77 -11.38
C ARG A 146 -3.69 1.82 -12.23
N ASN A 147 -4.15 1.49 -13.44
CA ASN A 147 -3.45 0.58 -14.35
C ASN A 147 -2.05 1.12 -14.70
N TRP A 148 -1.98 2.40 -15.05
CA TRP A 148 -0.71 3.08 -15.31
C TRP A 148 0.24 2.96 -14.10
N SER A 149 -0.24 3.25 -12.89
CA SER A 149 0.60 3.18 -11.69
C SER A 149 1.02 1.76 -11.31
N ILE A 150 0.18 0.75 -11.61
CA ILE A 150 0.52 -0.66 -11.44
C ILE A 150 1.66 -1.05 -12.40
N ASN A 151 1.59 -0.61 -13.64
CA ASN A 151 2.58 -0.93 -14.68
C ASN A 151 3.97 -0.34 -14.42
N LEU A 152 4.09 0.64 -13.55
CA LEU A 152 5.38 1.24 -13.17
C LEU A 152 6.10 0.51 -12.02
N ALA A 153 5.48 -0.50 -11.43
CA ALA A 153 6.14 -1.29 -10.38
C ALA A 153 7.02 -2.40 -10.99
N ASP A 154 8.23 -2.60 -10.47
CA ASP A 154 9.14 -3.67 -10.95
C ASP A 154 8.66 -5.05 -10.52
N THR A 155 8.13 -5.16 -9.31
CA THR A 155 7.59 -6.41 -8.77
C THR A 155 6.30 -6.12 -8.02
N ILE A 156 5.30 -6.98 -8.22
CA ILE A 156 4.02 -6.90 -7.53
C ILE A 156 3.81 -8.15 -6.68
N ILE A 157 3.38 -7.96 -5.45
CA ILE A 157 3.00 -9.03 -4.52
C ILE A 157 1.50 -8.94 -4.28
N THR A 158 0.82 -10.08 -4.39
CA THR A 158 -0.62 -10.21 -4.14
C THR A 158 -0.95 -11.48 -3.35
N PRO A 159 -1.99 -11.49 -2.49
CA PRO A 159 -2.30 -12.65 -1.65
C PRO A 159 -3.11 -13.74 -2.34
N SER A 160 -3.68 -13.52 -3.53
CA SER A 160 -4.57 -14.47 -4.18
C SER A 160 -4.23 -14.70 -5.66
N GLU A 161 -4.56 -15.88 -6.17
CA GLU A 161 -4.41 -16.19 -7.59
C GLU A 161 -5.37 -15.36 -8.45
N HIS A 162 -6.57 -15.06 -7.96
CA HIS A 162 -7.52 -14.20 -8.65
C HIS A 162 -6.96 -12.80 -8.91
N LEU A 163 -6.43 -12.15 -7.86
CA LEU A 163 -5.77 -10.85 -8.02
C LEU A 163 -4.51 -10.93 -8.87
N LYS A 164 -3.74 -12.02 -8.77
CA LYS A 164 -2.57 -12.23 -9.62
C LYS A 164 -2.95 -12.28 -11.09
N LYS A 165 -3.98 -13.04 -11.45
CA LYS A 165 -4.51 -13.10 -12.81
C LYS A 165 -4.93 -11.71 -13.30
N PHE A 166 -5.79 -11.04 -12.55
CA PHE A 166 -6.26 -9.69 -12.87
C PHE A 166 -5.10 -8.72 -13.10
N ILE A 167 -4.14 -8.64 -12.18
CA ILE A 167 -3.00 -7.71 -12.29
C ILE A 167 -2.11 -8.07 -13.48
N SER A 168 -1.90 -9.35 -13.78
CA SER A 168 -1.11 -9.80 -14.93
C SER A 168 -1.76 -9.41 -16.26
N GLU A 169 -3.09 -9.33 -16.31
CA GLU A 169 -3.83 -8.87 -17.49
C GLU A 169 -3.73 -7.35 -17.68
N LEU A 170 -3.53 -6.58 -16.60
CA LEU A 170 -3.38 -5.13 -16.67
C LEU A 170 -1.98 -4.67 -17.10
N GLY A 171 -0.96 -5.46 -16.85
CA GLY A 171 0.44 -5.08 -17.04
C GLY A 171 1.23 -6.05 -17.88
N LYS A 172 1.91 -5.54 -18.92
CA LYS A 172 2.70 -6.37 -19.83
C LYS A 172 4.10 -6.71 -19.31
N ASN A 173 4.63 -6.00 -18.31
CA ASN A 173 6.04 -6.05 -17.93
C ASN A 173 6.32 -6.37 -16.46
N ASN A 174 5.31 -6.55 -15.64
CA ASN A 174 5.51 -6.69 -14.20
C ASN A 174 5.66 -8.15 -13.78
N LYS A 175 6.62 -8.41 -12.91
CA LYS A 175 6.68 -9.69 -12.20
C LYS A 175 5.63 -9.71 -11.09
N VAL A 176 4.57 -10.50 -11.27
CA VAL A 176 3.51 -10.67 -10.28
C VAL A 176 3.72 -11.98 -9.52
N ILE A 177 3.88 -11.88 -8.19
CA ILE A 177 4.15 -13.01 -7.31
C ILE A 177 3.00 -13.13 -6.32
N LYS A 178 2.47 -14.33 -6.15
CA LYS A 178 1.55 -14.61 -5.06
C LYS A 178 2.32 -14.90 -3.78
N ILE A 179 2.04 -14.13 -2.75
CA ILE A 179 2.51 -14.37 -1.38
C ILE A 179 1.31 -14.21 -0.45
N ASN A 180 0.89 -15.29 0.18
CA ASN A 180 -0.24 -15.27 1.11
C ASN A 180 0.03 -14.33 2.29
N ASN A 181 -1.03 -13.70 2.82
CA ASN A 181 -0.87 -12.94 4.06
C ASN A 181 -0.54 -13.88 5.21
N GLY A 182 0.49 -13.54 5.97
CA GLY A 182 0.82 -14.26 7.21
C GLY A 182 -0.28 -14.06 8.26
N VAL A 183 -0.61 -15.13 8.96
CA VAL A 183 -1.54 -15.11 10.11
C VAL A 183 -0.76 -15.48 11.35
N GLU A 184 -0.92 -14.74 12.44
CA GLU A 184 -0.40 -15.15 13.73
C GLU A 184 -1.20 -16.34 14.25
N ILE A 185 -0.50 -17.44 14.53
CA ILE A 185 -1.10 -18.57 15.24
C ILE A 185 -1.07 -18.18 16.73
N ILE A 186 -2.23 -17.81 17.27
CA ILE A 186 -2.41 -17.63 18.70
C ILE A 186 -2.62 -19.03 19.26
N GLU A 187 -1.62 -19.59 19.95
CA GLU A 187 -1.83 -20.77 20.78
C GLU A 187 -2.78 -20.40 21.91
N ILE A 188 -4.05 -20.81 21.79
CA ILE A 188 -5.00 -20.72 22.90
C ILE A 188 -4.55 -21.77 23.92
N ARG A 189 -3.83 -21.35 24.97
CA ARG A 189 -3.62 -22.20 26.14
C ARG A 189 -4.97 -22.60 26.69
N LYS A 190 -5.27 -23.88 26.64
CA LYS A 190 -6.46 -24.51 27.25
C LYS A 190 -6.33 -24.50 28.79
N GLU A 191 -6.03 -23.40 29.40
CA GLU A 191 -6.11 -23.23 30.83
C GLU A 191 -7.38 -22.45 31.12
N ASN A 192 -8.48 -23.12 31.37
CA ASN A 192 -9.70 -22.72 32.09
C ASN A 192 -11.01 -23.25 31.45
N LEU A 193 -11.02 -24.52 31.08
CA LEU A 193 -12.31 -25.20 30.78
C LEU A 193 -12.77 -26.14 31.90
N ASN A 194 -12.18 -26.03 33.11
CA ASN A 194 -12.63 -26.73 34.31
C ASN A 194 -12.91 -25.71 35.43
N LYS A 195 -14.05 -25.05 35.36
CA LYS A 195 -14.78 -24.55 36.54
C LYS A 195 -16.28 -24.59 36.25
#